data_adcb23beb6d9de03a039c962f70cfd24
#
_entry.id   adcb23beb6d9de03a039c962f70cfd24
#
_cell.length_a   1.000
_cell.length_b   1.000
_cell.length_c   1.000
_cell.angle_alpha   90.00
_cell.angle_beta   90.00
_cell.angle_gamma   90.00
#
_symmetry.space_group_name_H-M   'P 1'
#
loop_
_entity.id
_entity.type
_entity.pdbx_description
1 polymer ?
#
loop_
_entity_poly.entity_id
_entity_poly.type
_entity_poly.pdbx_seq_one_letter_code
_entity_poly.pdbx_strand_id
1 'polypeptide(L)'
;MAKKVVTFGEIMLRLAPEGYYRFVQAASYGATYGGGEANVAISLANYGMDASFVTKLPAHEIGQAGVNSLRQFGVDTSKIVRGGDRVGIYFLEKGASQRPSKVIYDRAGSAIATATTADFNWDEIFEGADWFHFTGITPALGDNVAEICLEACKAAKAKGITVSCDLNYRNKLWSKEKAGQVMGELCKYEIGRASCRERV
;
A
#
# COMPACT_ATOMS: atom_id res chain seq x y z
N MET A 1 20.53 12.07 13.00
CA MET A 1 20.17 11.55 11.66
C MET A 1 18.65 11.46 11.57
N ALA A 2 18.06 11.70 10.40
CA ALA A 2 16.63 11.45 10.20
C ALA A 2 16.34 9.97 10.41
N LYS A 3 15.19 9.63 11.02
CA LYS A 3 14.79 8.24 11.17
C LYS A 3 14.39 7.67 9.82
N LYS A 4 14.83 6.44 9.52
CA LYS A 4 14.47 5.71 8.32
C LYS A 4 13.20 4.90 8.55
N VAL A 5 12.18 5.17 7.75
CA VAL A 5 10.88 4.50 7.82
C VAL A 5 10.64 3.72 6.53
N VAL A 6 10.41 2.41 6.66
CA VAL A 6 10.03 1.53 5.56
C VAL A 6 8.52 1.30 5.61
N THR A 7 7.83 1.54 4.49
CA THR A 7 6.40 1.23 4.35
C THR A 7 6.20 0.16 3.28
N PHE A 8 5.26 -0.78 3.51
CA PHE A 8 5.00 -1.89 2.60
C PHE A 8 3.52 -1.97 2.25
N GLY A 9 3.18 -1.94 0.97
CA GLY A 9 1.80 -2.03 0.55
C GLY A 9 1.58 -1.90 -0.95
N GLU A 10 0.32 -1.71 -1.35
CA GLU A 10 -0.05 -1.51 -2.74
C GLU A 10 -0.14 -0.03 -3.11
N ILE A 11 0.46 0.33 -4.24
CA ILE A 11 0.17 1.56 -4.94
C ILE A 11 -0.63 1.24 -6.21
N MET A 12 -1.76 1.92 -6.39
CA MET A 12 -2.67 1.70 -7.52
C MET A 12 -2.72 2.91 -8.44
N LEU A 13 -2.98 2.64 -9.72
CA LEU A 13 -3.37 3.67 -10.67
C LEU A 13 -4.81 4.10 -10.37
N ARG A 14 -5.02 5.36 -10.06
CA ARG A 14 -6.34 5.96 -9.90
C ARG A 14 -6.77 6.66 -11.17
N LEU A 15 -7.91 6.26 -11.71
CA LEU A 15 -8.56 6.88 -12.85
C LEU A 15 -9.83 7.60 -12.40
N ALA A 16 -9.90 8.90 -12.63
CA ALA A 16 -11.04 9.72 -12.22
C ALA A 16 -11.55 10.58 -13.38
N PRO A 17 -12.87 10.64 -13.64
CA PRO A 17 -13.43 11.61 -14.55
C PRO A 17 -13.06 13.03 -14.16
N GLU A 18 -13.00 13.93 -15.12
CA GLU A 18 -12.81 15.35 -14.86
C GLU A 18 -13.99 15.94 -14.07
N GLY A 19 -13.70 16.94 -13.25
CA GLY A 19 -14.71 17.63 -12.46
C GLY A 19 -15.58 16.66 -11.65
N TYR A 20 -16.88 16.71 -11.87
CA TYR A 20 -17.90 15.90 -11.19
C TYR A 20 -18.69 15.02 -12.16
N TYR A 21 -18.15 14.73 -13.35
CA TYR A 21 -18.80 13.82 -14.29
C TYR A 21 -18.96 12.42 -13.68
N ARG A 22 -20.03 11.76 -14.05
CA ARG A 22 -20.25 10.36 -13.72
C ARG A 22 -19.43 9.48 -14.65
N PHE A 23 -19.12 8.26 -14.22
CA PHE A 23 -18.40 7.29 -15.07
C PHE A 23 -19.05 7.12 -16.45
N VAL A 24 -20.40 7.06 -16.49
CA VAL A 24 -21.17 6.88 -17.73
C VAL A 24 -21.20 8.11 -18.64
N GLN A 25 -20.69 9.25 -18.18
CA GLN A 25 -20.67 10.51 -18.93
C GLN A 25 -19.25 10.90 -19.36
N ALA A 26 -18.24 10.26 -18.78
CA ALA A 26 -16.85 10.64 -18.97
C ALA A 26 -16.30 10.13 -20.30
N ALA A 27 -15.77 11.05 -21.11
CA ALA A 27 -15.03 10.73 -22.32
C ALA A 27 -13.51 10.54 -22.04
N SER A 28 -13.02 11.04 -20.90
CA SER A 28 -11.61 10.99 -20.48
C SER A 28 -11.49 10.78 -18.97
N TYR A 29 -10.33 10.31 -18.56
CA TYR A 29 -9.99 10.09 -17.16
C TYR A 29 -8.61 10.67 -16.86
N GLY A 30 -8.52 11.46 -15.82
CA GLY A 30 -7.25 11.86 -15.23
C GLY A 30 -6.61 10.69 -14.48
N ALA A 31 -5.32 10.46 -14.73
CA ALA A 31 -4.54 9.39 -14.11
C ALA A 31 -3.66 9.93 -12.98
N THR A 32 -3.74 9.30 -11.80
CA THR A 32 -2.87 9.57 -10.65
C THR A 32 -2.55 8.26 -9.95
N TYR A 33 -1.57 8.27 -9.04
CA TYR A 33 -1.24 7.09 -8.25
C TYR A 33 -1.57 7.33 -6.76
N GLY A 34 -1.93 6.26 -6.05
CA GLY A 34 -2.20 6.35 -4.62
C GLY A 34 -2.33 4.98 -3.96
N GLY A 35 -2.00 4.96 -2.69
CA GLY A 35 -2.07 3.78 -1.83
C GLY A 35 -1.91 4.22 -0.38
N GLY A 36 -2.44 3.47 0.57
CA GLY A 36 -2.38 3.83 1.99
C GLY A 36 -0.95 4.07 2.45
N GLU A 37 -0.13 3.07 2.31
CA GLU A 37 1.27 3.07 2.74
C GLU A 37 2.15 3.96 1.85
N ALA A 38 1.84 4.06 0.55
CA ALA A 38 2.50 5.00 -0.36
C ALA A 38 2.26 6.46 0.05
N ASN A 39 1.02 6.78 0.45
CA ASN A 39 0.68 8.11 0.95
C ASN A 39 1.39 8.42 2.28
N VAL A 40 1.55 7.42 3.16
CA VAL A 40 2.33 7.56 4.39
C VAL A 40 3.80 7.85 4.05
N ALA A 41 4.42 7.09 3.15
CA ALA A 41 5.79 7.33 2.72
C ALA A 41 5.99 8.75 2.17
N ILE A 42 5.08 9.21 1.28
CA ILE A 42 5.12 10.57 0.72
C ILE A 42 4.99 11.63 1.83
N SER A 43 4.08 11.44 2.78
CA SER A 43 3.91 12.38 3.89
C SER A 43 5.15 12.45 4.76
N LEU A 44 5.77 11.32 5.08
CA LEU A 44 6.98 11.26 5.88
C LEU A 44 8.18 11.92 5.16
N ALA A 45 8.33 11.69 3.86
CA ALA A 45 9.34 12.35 3.04
C ALA A 45 9.15 13.87 3.03
N ASN A 46 7.91 14.36 2.89
CA ASN A 46 7.59 15.80 2.98
C ASN A 46 7.87 16.38 4.37
N TYR A 47 7.85 15.57 5.42
CA TYR A 47 8.25 16.00 6.78
C TYR A 47 9.77 15.89 7.03
N GLY A 48 10.56 15.56 6.00
CA GLY A 48 12.01 15.48 6.09
C GLY A 48 12.55 14.17 6.69
N MET A 49 11.73 13.13 6.76
CA MET A 49 12.17 11.79 7.17
C MET A 49 12.73 11.01 5.98
N ASP A 50 13.62 10.06 6.25
CA ASP A 50 14.09 9.09 5.26
C ASP A 50 13.01 8.02 5.08
N ALA A 51 12.20 8.16 4.03
CA ALA A 51 11.06 7.29 3.76
C ALA A 51 11.30 6.40 2.55
N SER A 52 11.18 5.08 2.74
CA SER A 52 11.26 4.07 1.70
C SER A 52 9.92 3.37 1.52
N PHE A 53 9.51 3.16 0.27
CA PHE A 53 8.30 2.41 -0.06
C PHE A 53 8.63 1.10 -0.75
N VAL A 54 8.11 0.00 -0.23
CA VAL A 54 8.32 -1.36 -0.72
C VAL A 54 7.01 -1.90 -1.31
N THR A 55 7.10 -2.46 -2.50
CA THR A 55 5.99 -3.07 -3.22
C THR A 55 6.52 -3.91 -4.39
N LYS A 56 5.61 -4.54 -5.14
CA LYS A 56 5.93 -5.14 -6.44
C LYS A 56 5.13 -4.44 -7.54
N LEU A 57 5.81 -3.96 -8.58
CA LEU A 57 5.22 -3.27 -9.72
C LEU A 57 5.73 -3.88 -11.03
N PRO A 58 4.91 -3.93 -12.11
CA PRO A 58 5.35 -4.43 -13.39
C PRO A 58 6.50 -3.59 -13.98
N ALA A 59 7.29 -4.23 -14.83
CA ALA A 59 8.47 -3.59 -15.40
C ALA A 59 8.16 -2.55 -16.50
N HIS A 60 6.96 -2.61 -17.09
CA HIS A 60 6.53 -1.70 -18.16
C HIS A 60 6.28 -0.25 -17.66
N GLU A 61 5.99 0.66 -18.59
CA GLU A 61 5.92 2.12 -18.38
C GLU A 61 4.87 2.55 -17.37
N ILE A 62 3.73 1.85 -17.29
CA ILE A 62 2.68 2.17 -16.28
C ILE A 62 3.18 1.87 -14.85
N GLY A 63 3.92 0.77 -14.68
CA GLY A 63 4.60 0.49 -13.41
C GLY A 63 5.70 1.51 -13.11
N GLN A 64 6.45 1.94 -14.14
CA GLN A 64 7.47 2.99 -13.99
C GLN A 64 6.86 4.35 -13.62
N ALA A 65 5.71 4.70 -14.18
CA ALA A 65 5.00 5.92 -13.80
C ALA A 65 4.57 5.89 -12.32
N GLY A 66 4.18 4.71 -11.80
CA GLY A 66 3.94 4.51 -10.37
C GLY A 66 5.19 4.77 -9.51
N VAL A 67 6.35 4.26 -9.92
CA VAL A 67 7.64 4.56 -9.26
C VAL A 67 7.95 6.06 -9.30
N ASN A 68 7.78 6.70 -10.44
CA ASN A 68 8.06 8.13 -10.61
C ASN A 68 7.14 9.00 -9.74
N SER A 69 5.88 8.58 -9.53
CA SER A 69 4.93 9.27 -8.67
C SER A 69 5.34 9.30 -7.19
N LEU A 70 6.21 8.40 -6.76
CA LEU A 70 6.81 8.38 -5.43
C LEU A 70 8.10 9.22 -5.40
N ARG A 71 8.96 9.03 -6.41
CA ARG A 71 10.26 9.73 -6.51
C ARG A 71 10.14 11.24 -6.55
N GLN A 72 9.10 11.79 -7.18
CA GLN A 72 8.87 13.24 -7.23
C GLN A 72 8.71 13.89 -5.84
N PHE A 73 8.37 13.08 -4.81
CA PHE A 73 8.25 13.52 -3.42
C PHE A 73 9.45 13.10 -2.55
N GLY A 74 10.52 12.56 -3.16
CA GLY A 74 11.72 12.17 -2.44
C GLY A 74 11.63 10.82 -1.70
N VAL A 75 10.63 10.01 -2.01
CA VAL A 75 10.53 8.65 -1.44
C VAL A 75 11.58 7.75 -2.08
N ASP A 76 12.34 7.01 -1.26
CA ASP A 76 13.24 5.97 -1.75
C ASP A 76 12.43 4.80 -2.33
N THR A 77 12.71 4.49 -3.59
CA THR A 77 12.05 3.43 -4.37
C THR A 77 13.01 2.30 -4.77
N SER A 78 14.21 2.29 -4.21
CA SER A 78 15.28 1.34 -4.59
C SER A 78 14.91 -0.12 -4.28
N LYS A 79 14.00 -0.33 -3.31
CA LYS A 79 13.53 -1.64 -2.88
C LYS A 79 12.19 -2.06 -3.50
N ILE A 80 11.70 -1.34 -4.51
CA ILE A 80 10.54 -1.76 -5.29
C ILE A 80 10.93 -2.90 -6.22
N VAL A 81 10.29 -4.05 -6.02
CA VAL A 81 10.47 -5.22 -6.88
C VAL A 81 9.78 -5.00 -8.23
N ARG A 82 10.47 -5.35 -9.32
CA ARG A 82 9.93 -5.21 -10.68
C ARG A 82 9.56 -6.57 -11.25
N GLY A 83 8.27 -6.73 -11.57
CA GLY A 83 7.73 -7.99 -12.12
C GLY A 83 6.21 -8.03 -12.02
N GLY A 84 5.62 -9.11 -12.53
CA GLY A 84 4.16 -9.22 -12.68
C GLY A 84 3.64 -8.43 -13.89
N ASP A 85 2.35 -8.58 -14.20
CA ASP A 85 1.79 -8.16 -15.47
C ASP A 85 1.04 -6.83 -15.41
N ARG A 86 0.51 -6.45 -14.23
CA ARG A 86 -0.34 -5.25 -14.11
C ARG A 86 -0.21 -4.51 -12.81
N VAL A 87 -0.47 -3.20 -12.87
CA VAL A 87 -0.75 -2.36 -11.70
C VAL A 87 -2.23 -2.52 -11.34
N GLY A 88 -2.55 -2.58 -10.05
CA GLY A 88 -3.93 -2.48 -9.59
C GLY A 88 -4.55 -1.13 -9.96
N ILE A 89 -5.81 -1.13 -10.37
CA ILE A 89 -6.52 0.09 -10.78
C ILE A 89 -7.71 0.33 -9.86
N TYR A 90 -8.02 1.56 -9.57
CA TYR A 90 -9.34 1.93 -9.08
C TYR A 90 -9.88 3.17 -9.79
N PHE A 91 -11.17 3.13 -10.05
CA PHE A 91 -11.92 4.23 -10.64
C PHE A 91 -12.57 5.02 -9.53
N LEU A 92 -12.43 6.35 -9.55
CA LEU A 92 -13.03 7.24 -8.56
C LEU A 92 -13.95 8.25 -9.24
N GLU A 93 -15.25 8.10 -9.05
CA GLU A 93 -16.25 9.13 -9.37
C GLU A 93 -16.40 10.05 -8.16
N LYS A 94 -16.07 11.33 -8.32
CA LYS A 94 -16.18 12.30 -7.23
C LYS A 94 -17.65 12.59 -6.92
N GLY A 95 -17.98 12.65 -5.65
CA GLY A 95 -19.28 13.09 -5.18
C GLY A 95 -19.55 14.57 -5.48
N ALA A 96 -20.81 14.93 -5.56
CA ALA A 96 -21.23 16.32 -5.71
C ALA A 96 -22.49 16.55 -4.87
N SER A 97 -22.44 17.52 -3.95
CA SER A 97 -23.53 17.82 -3.01
C SER A 97 -23.98 16.54 -2.26
N GLN A 98 -25.20 16.10 -2.42
CA GLN A 98 -25.78 14.93 -1.77
C GLN A 98 -25.39 13.59 -2.42
N ARG A 99 -24.80 13.64 -3.61
CA ARG A 99 -24.33 12.43 -4.30
C ARG A 99 -22.99 11.96 -3.71
N PRO A 100 -22.91 10.77 -3.11
CA PRO A 100 -21.66 10.26 -2.57
C PRO A 100 -20.65 9.95 -3.69
N SER A 101 -19.37 9.92 -3.35
CA SER A 101 -18.34 9.39 -4.22
C SER A 101 -18.53 7.90 -4.46
N LYS A 102 -18.17 7.42 -5.66
CA LYS A 102 -18.23 6.01 -6.01
C LYS A 102 -16.83 5.51 -6.37
N VAL A 103 -16.46 4.35 -5.83
CA VAL A 103 -15.20 3.69 -6.14
C VAL A 103 -15.46 2.30 -6.71
N ILE A 104 -14.80 2.01 -7.84
CA ILE A 104 -14.78 0.69 -8.45
C ILE A 104 -13.32 0.22 -8.47
N TYR A 105 -13.07 -0.98 -7.91
CA TYR A 105 -11.73 -1.57 -7.88
C TYR A 105 -11.56 -2.59 -9.00
N ASP A 106 -10.44 -2.53 -9.67
CA ASP A 106 -9.92 -3.52 -10.62
C ASP A 106 -8.48 -3.83 -10.24
N ARG A 107 -8.29 -4.61 -9.17
CA ARG A 107 -6.98 -4.88 -8.57
C ARG A 107 -6.62 -6.38 -8.49
N ALA A 108 -7.51 -7.27 -8.86
CA ALA A 108 -7.22 -8.70 -8.86
C ALA A 108 -6.04 -9.00 -9.80
N GLY A 109 -5.11 -9.85 -9.37
CA GLY A 109 -3.93 -10.21 -10.16
C GLY A 109 -2.94 -9.05 -10.36
N SER A 110 -3.00 -7.98 -9.57
CA SER A 110 -1.95 -6.95 -9.57
C SER A 110 -0.60 -7.54 -9.16
N ALA A 111 0.49 -6.93 -9.59
CA ALA A 111 1.84 -7.43 -9.34
C ALA A 111 2.10 -7.73 -7.85
N ILE A 112 1.64 -6.86 -6.96
CA ILE A 112 1.74 -7.09 -5.51
C ILE A 112 0.80 -8.21 -5.02
N ALA A 113 -0.40 -8.34 -5.58
CA ALA A 113 -1.35 -9.40 -5.19
C ALA A 113 -0.86 -10.80 -5.59
N THR A 114 0.03 -10.90 -6.59
CA THR A 114 0.66 -12.14 -7.05
C THR A 114 2.10 -12.31 -6.56
N ALA A 115 2.57 -11.45 -5.67
CA ALA A 115 3.91 -11.52 -5.10
C ALA A 115 4.08 -12.75 -4.19
N THR A 116 5.30 -13.18 -4.01
CA THR A 116 5.69 -14.28 -3.13
C THR A 116 6.72 -13.80 -2.12
N THR A 117 6.94 -14.56 -1.06
CA THR A 117 7.97 -14.24 -0.05
C THR A 117 9.36 -14.15 -0.66
N ALA A 118 9.66 -14.94 -1.71
CA ALA A 118 10.93 -14.89 -2.43
C ALA A 118 11.20 -13.58 -3.19
N ASP A 119 10.18 -12.76 -3.40
CA ASP A 119 10.34 -11.45 -4.04
C ASP A 119 11.01 -10.41 -3.11
N PHE A 120 11.02 -10.63 -1.79
CA PHE A 120 11.44 -9.63 -0.81
C PHE A 120 12.57 -10.14 0.10
N ASN A 121 13.73 -9.50 0.03
CA ASN A 121 14.82 -9.73 0.97
C ASN A 121 14.69 -8.73 2.14
N TRP A 122 13.99 -9.13 3.20
CA TRP A 122 13.75 -8.27 4.36
C TRP A 122 15.00 -7.87 5.12
N ASP A 123 16.06 -8.66 5.04
CA ASP A 123 17.35 -8.29 5.65
C ASP A 123 17.97 -7.08 4.98
N GLU A 124 17.92 -7.05 3.65
CA GLU A 124 18.40 -5.92 2.84
C GLU A 124 17.44 -4.71 2.87
N ILE A 125 16.12 -4.98 2.86
CA ILE A 125 15.10 -3.93 2.90
C ILE A 125 15.17 -3.14 4.21
N PHE A 126 15.41 -3.82 5.33
CA PHE A 126 15.47 -3.23 6.67
C PHE A 126 16.86 -2.74 7.09
N GLU A 127 17.85 -2.73 6.19
CA GLU A 127 19.15 -2.19 6.52
C GLU A 127 19.08 -0.72 6.93
N GLY A 128 19.47 -0.43 8.18
CA GLY A 128 19.41 0.90 8.78
C GLY A 128 18.02 1.44 9.07
N ALA A 129 16.96 0.63 8.97
CA ALA A 129 15.59 1.06 9.26
C ALA A 129 15.33 1.16 10.77
N ASP A 130 14.61 2.21 11.19
CA ASP A 130 14.11 2.42 12.55
C ASP A 130 12.66 2.00 12.72
N TRP A 131 11.88 2.05 11.63
CA TRP A 131 10.44 1.87 11.66
C TRP A 131 9.93 1.13 10.43
N PHE A 132 8.99 0.22 10.66
CA PHE A 132 8.23 -0.47 9.61
C PHE A 132 6.74 -0.18 9.75
N HIS A 133 6.09 0.16 8.65
CA HIS A 133 4.65 0.47 8.63
C HIS A 133 3.93 -0.26 7.50
N PHE A 134 2.77 -0.83 7.82
CA PHE A 134 1.84 -1.41 6.84
C PHE A 134 0.39 -1.17 7.26
N THR A 135 -0.57 -1.47 6.39
CA THR A 135 -1.99 -1.44 6.74
C THR A 135 -2.64 -2.82 6.55
N GLY A 136 -3.77 -3.07 7.21
CA GLY A 136 -4.55 -4.29 7.06
C GLY A 136 -5.15 -4.51 5.67
N ILE A 137 -5.03 -3.53 4.76
CA ILE A 137 -5.37 -3.73 3.34
C ILE A 137 -4.36 -4.67 2.69
N THR A 138 -3.08 -4.52 3.00
CA THR A 138 -1.99 -5.26 2.35
C THR A 138 -2.12 -6.77 2.56
N PRO A 139 -2.23 -7.33 3.79
CA PRO A 139 -2.44 -8.76 3.97
C PRO A 139 -3.82 -9.24 3.47
N ALA A 140 -4.78 -8.34 3.27
CA ALA A 140 -6.09 -8.67 2.71
C ALA A 140 -6.09 -8.90 1.18
N LEU A 141 -4.97 -8.65 0.49
CA LEU A 141 -4.84 -8.87 -0.95
C LEU A 141 -4.78 -10.36 -1.33
N GLY A 142 -4.35 -11.20 -0.40
CA GLY A 142 -4.25 -12.64 -0.58
C GLY A 142 -3.46 -13.32 0.54
N ASP A 143 -3.61 -14.64 0.67
CA ASP A 143 -2.90 -15.40 1.71
C ASP A 143 -1.37 -15.33 1.55
N ASN A 144 -0.89 -15.31 0.30
CA ASN A 144 0.51 -15.09 -0.04
C ASN A 144 1.02 -13.73 0.46
N VAL A 145 0.22 -12.67 0.31
CA VAL A 145 0.62 -11.31 0.78
C VAL A 145 0.53 -11.22 2.30
N ALA A 146 -0.40 -11.93 2.93
CA ALA A 146 -0.45 -12.05 4.39
C ALA A 146 0.81 -12.74 4.93
N GLU A 147 1.31 -13.77 4.25
CA GLU A 147 2.57 -14.45 4.60
C GLU A 147 3.78 -13.52 4.45
N ILE A 148 3.84 -12.73 3.36
CA ILE A 148 4.87 -11.69 3.17
C ILE A 148 4.85 -10.68 4.33
N CYS A 149 3.66 -10.21 4.74
CA CYS A 149 3.53 -9.31 5.88
C CYS A 149 4.03 -9.94 7.19
N LEU A 150 3.75 -11.24 7.41
CA LEU A 150 4.20 -11.96 8.59
C LEU A 150 5.72 -12.10 8.63
N GLU A 151 6.34 -12.44 7.50
CA GLU A 151 7.81 -12.48 7.39
C GLU A 151 8.44 -11.11 7.64
N ALA A 152 7.87 -10.05 7.06
CA ALA A 152 8.32 -8.68 7.31
C ALA A 152 8.25 -8.31 8.80
N CYS A 153 7.13 -8.62 9.47
CA CYS A 153 6.96 -8.36 10.90
C CYS A 153 7.97 -9.13 11.76
N LYS A 154 8.21 -10.41 11.44
CA LYS A 154 9.23 -11.24 12.12
C LYS A 154 10.62 -10.66 11.96
N ALA A 155 11.01 -10.32 10.72
CA ALA A 155 12.32 -9.75 10.42
C ALA A 155 12.51 -8.37 11.10
N ALA A 156 11.51 -7.50 11.07
CA ALA A 156 11.55 -6.22 11.78
C ALA A 156 11.74 -6.41 13.29
N LYS A 157 10.98 -7.33 13.89
CA LYS A 157 11.09 -7.64 15.33
C LYS A 157 12.46 -8.17 15.69
N ALA A 158 13.02 -9.10 14.89
CA ALA A 158 14.36 -9.66 15.11
C ALA A 158 15.46 -8.59 15.06
N LYS A 159 15.26 -7.53 14.28
CA LYS A 159 16.19 -6.40 14.15
C LYS A 159 15.93 -5.26 15.16
N GLY A 160 14.93 -5.40 16.04
CA GLY A 160 14.54 -4.34 17.00
C GLY A 160 13.87 -3.12 16.34
N ILE A 161 13.37 -3.25 15.12
CA ILE A 161 12.67 -2.19 14.39
C ILE A 161 11.26 -2.05 14.95
N THR A 162 10.82 -0.80 15.18
CA THR A 162 9.45 -0.52 15.60
C THR A 162 8.47 -0.84 14.48
N VAL A 163 7.44 -1.64 14.78
CA VAL A 163 6.39 -1.99 13.81
C VAL A 163 5.11 -1.24 14.14
N SER A 164 4.47 -0.63 13.16
CA SER A 164 3.15 -0.01 13.28
C SER A 164 2.20 -0.49 12.18
N CYS A 165 0.92 -0.61 12.52
CA CYS A 165 -0.11 -1.03 11.59
C CYS A 165 -1.37 -0.16 11.74
N ASP A 166 -1.97 0.22 10.61
CA ASP A 166 -3.36 0.68 10.57
C ASP A 166 -4.25 -0.52 10.22
N LEU A 167 -5.14 -0.94 11.11
CA LEU A 167 -6.01 -2.12 10.88
C LEU A 167 -6.85 -1.99 9.62
N ASN A 168 -7.30 -0.82 9.26
CA ASN A 168 -7.88 -0.42 7.97
C ASN A 168 -8.78 -1.49 7.33
N TYR A 169 -9.70 -2.05 8.12
CA TYR A 169 -10.58 -3.14 7.70
C TYR A 169 -11.36 -2.79 6.42
N ARG A 170 -11.44 -3.74 5.50
CA ARG A 170 -12.18 -3.63 4.25
C ARG A 170 -13.05 -4.87 4.03
N ASN A 171 -14.36 -4.73 4.25
CA ASN A 171 -15.35 -5.81 4.08
C ASN A 171 -15.42 -6.40 2.66
N LYS A 172 -14.93 -5.66 1.65
CA LYS A 172 -14.86 -6.12 0.25
C LYS A 172 -13.66 -7.02 -0.04
N LEU A 173 -12.67 -7.10 0.85
CA LEU A 173 -11.45 -7.88 0.66
C LEU A 173 -11.49 -9.19 1.45
N TRP A 174 -12.01 -9.18 2.67
CA TRP A 174 -12.07 -10.35 3.54
C TRP A 174 -13.19 -10.26 4.56
N SER A 175 -13.54 -11.41 5.19
CA SER A 175 -14.51 -11.45 6.28
C SER A 175 -13.91 -10.89 7.58
N LYS A 176 -14.77 -10.55 8.53
CA LYS A 176 -14.34 -10.09 9.88
C LYS A 176 -13.53 -11.16 10.61
N GLU A 177 -13.93 -12.43 10.46
CA GLU A 177 -13.28 -13.59 11.07
C GLU A 177 -11.86 -13.74 10.52
N LYS A 178 -11.69 -13.73 9.19
CA LYS A 178 -10.39 -13.81 8.54
C LYS A 178 -9.50 -12.63 8.91
N ALA A 179 -10.07 -11.41 8.89
CA ALA A 179 -9.36 -10.21 9.33
C ALA A 179 -8.87 -10.32 10.77
N GLY A 180 -9.75 -10.78 11.70
CA GLY A 180 -9.39 -10.98 13.10
C GLY A 180 -8.27 -12.00 13.29
N GLN A 181 -8.29 -13.11 12.54
CA GLN A 181 -7.26 -14.13 12.61
C GLN A 181 -5.90 -13.61 12.11
N VAL A 182 -5.86 -13.05 10.90
CA VAL A 182 -4.61 -12.59 10.27
C VAL A 182 -4.04 -11.40 11.02
N MET A 183 -4.85 -10.36 11.29
CA MET A 183 -4.38 -9.18 12.01
C MET A 183 -4.03 -9.48 13.46
N GLY A 184 -4.74 -10.41 14.12
CA GLY A 184 -4.41 -10.87 15.47
C GLY A 184 -3.03 -11.53 15.53
N GLU A 185 -2.60 -12.23 14.47
CA GLU A 185 -1.24 -12.77 14.38
C GLU A 185 -0.20 -11.66 14.11
N LEU A 186 -0.45 -10.79 13.16
CA LEU A 186 0.47 -9.71 12.79
C LEU A 186 0.68 -8.70 13.94
N CYS A 187 -0.37 -8.38 14.69
CA CYS A 187 -0.30 -7.45 15.83
C CYS A 187 0.53 -7.95 17.01
N LYS A 188 0.90 -9.23 17.08
CA LYS A 188 1.86 -9.72 18.08
C LYS A 188 3.26 -9.13 17.92
N TYR A 189 3.58 -8.60 16.76
CA TYR A 189 4.88 -8.00 16.42
C TYR A 189 4.84 -6.47 16.51
N GLU A 190 3.66 -5.88 16.69
CA GLU A 190 3.46 -4.44 16.73
C GLU A 190 3.88 -3.82 18.06
N ILE A 191 4.45 -2.60 18.01
CA ILE A 191 4.67 -1.73 19.16
C ILE A 191 3.96 -0.41 18.84
N GLY A 192 2.65 -0.35 19.10
CA GLY A 192 1.89 0.86 18.87
C GLY A 192 0.42 0.58 18.55
N ARG A 193 -0.42 1.57 18.81
CA ARG A 193 -1.86 1.44 18.72
C ARG A 193 -2.33 1.62 17.28
N ALA A 194 -2.91 0.59 16.70
CA ALA A 194 -3.65 0.67 15.45
C ALA A 194 -4.93 1.51 15.61
N SER A 195 -5.17 2.40 14.66
CA SER A 195 -6.42 3.15 14.56
C SER A 195 -7.33 2.49 13.52
N CYS A 196 -8.49 1.99 13.94
CA CYS A 196 -9.56 1.59 13.03
C CYS A 196 -10.56 2.73 12.89
N ARG A 197 -10.64 3.34 11.70
CA ARG A 197 -11.81 4.12 11.30
C ARG A 197 -12.36 3.56 9.99
N GLU A 198 -13.37 2.71 10.11
CA GLU A 198 -14.26 2.45 8.99
C GLU A 198 -15.03 3.76 8.73
N ARG A 199 -14.79 4.39 7.59
CA ARG A 199 -15.72 5.38 7.06
C ARG A 199 -16.78 4.62 6.28
N VAL A 200 -17.96 4.55 6.85
CA VAL A 200 -19.20 4.17 6.19
C VAL A 200 -19.49 5.11 5.04
#